data_a3068adf004ed3281251a3f8bcd358fd
#
_entry.id   a3068adf004ed3281251a3f8bcd358fd
#
_cell.length_a   1.000
_cell.length_b   1.000
_cell.length_c   1.000
_cell.angle_alpha   90.00
_cell.angle_beta   90.00
_cell.angle_gamma   90.00
#
_symmetry.space_group_name_H-M   'P 1'
#
loop_
_entity.id
_entity.type
_entity.pdbx_description
1 polymer ?
#
loop_
_entity_poly.entity_id
_entity_poly.type
_entity_poly.pdbx_seq_one_letter_code
_entity_poly.pdbx_strand_id
1 'polypeptide(L)'
;MINKTQKILFVDFYGILSNTRFWFSLQNPEHKHHKYLENIQDFLFVQNRPLLDEWMRGKYTSEDIHRLLEEKFGVEFDELFDVFVKDCEQIELSQNILDKLQTLPDEYLRIMVTDNMDSFDRFILPANKILQSSFHGINNSFYVKKLKSDKNGEWFLDIANKYDIRIEDCILIDDSLQNCETFQKLGGKYYNSQTEDDVLSALNNFIK
;
A
#
# COMPACT_ATOMS: atom_id res chain seq x y z
N MET A 1 -36.94 -0.26 8.99
CA MET A 1 -35.54 -0.61 8.68
C MET A 1 -34.72 0.59 9.08
N ILE A 2 -33.87 0.46 10.10
CA ILE A 2 -32.94 1.52 10.49
C ILE A 2 -31.91 1.54 9.36
N ASN A 3 -31.87 2.61 8.55
CA ASN A 3 -30.77 2.84 7.61
C ASN A 3 -29.50 2.94 8.46
N LYS A 4 -28.71 1.88 8.53
CA LYS A 4 -27.37 1.94 9.13
C LYS A 4 -26.57 2.92 8.27
N THR A 5 -26.09 3.99 8.87
CA THR A 5 -25.18 4.94 8.21
C THR A 5 -23.92 4.17 7.83
N GLN A 6 -23.62 4.10 6.56
CA GLN A 6 -22.39 3.46 6.08
C GLN A 6 -21.18 4.25 6.57
N LYS A 7 -20.10 3.54 6.82
CA LYS A 7 -18.79 4.06 7.24
C LYS A 7 -17.70 3.56 6.27
N ILE A 8 -16.62 4.29 6.13
CA ILE A 8 -15.46 3.80 5.40
C ILE A 8 -14.39 3.34 6.39
N LEU A 9 -13.87 2.15 6.17
CA LEU A 9 -12.61 1.69 6.71
C LEU A 9 -11.55 1.77 5.60
N PHE A 10 -10.69 2.77 5.69
CA PHE A 10 -9.49 2.87 4.88
C PHE A 10 -8.39 1.98 5.44
N VAL A 11 -7.76 1.20 4.60
CA VAL A 11 -6.68 0.28 4.99
C VAL A 11 -5.52 0.46 4.02
N ASP A 12 -4.31 0.64 4.56
CA ASP A 12 -3.10 0.64 3.76
C ASP A 12 -2.71 -0.78 3.34
N PHE A 13 -1.83 -0.89 2.37
CA PHE A 13 -1.30 -2.17 1.91
C PHE A 13 0.03 -2.51 2.57
N TYR A 14 1.09 -1.74 2.28
CA TYR A 14 2.42 -2.00 2.82
C TYR A 14 2.49 -1.58 4.30
N GLY A 15 3.12 -2.42 5.12
CA GLY A 15 3.14 -2.22 6.58
C GLY A 15 1.89 -2.73 7.32
N ILE A 16 0.76 -2.94 6.59
CA ILE A 16 -0.50 -3.44 7.15
C ILE A 16 -0.81 -4.86 6.66
N LEU A 17 -0.96 -5.04 5.35
CA LEU A 17 -1.30 -6.34 4.75
C LEU A 17 -0.08 -7.14 4.34
N SER A 18 1.03 -6.47 4.06
CA SER A 18 2.29 -7.08 3.67
C SER A 18 3.48 -6.30 4.21
N ASN A 19 4.51 -7.02 4.64
CA ASN A 19 5.82 -6.49 5.00
C ASN A 19 6.91 -6.98 4.04
N THR A 20 6.54 -7.70 2.98
CA THR A 20 7.50 -8.25 2.01
C THR A 20 8.08 -7.11 1.16
N ARG A 21 9.40 -6.95 1.21
CA ARG A 21 10.10 -5.89 0.47
C ARG A 21 10.27 -6.27 -0.99
N PHE A 22 10.32 -5.27 -1.87
CA PHE A 22 10.72 -5.49 -3.26
C PHE A 22 12.10 -6.13 -3.35
N TRP A 23 12.30 -6.98 -4.34
CA TRP A 23 13.52 -7.79 -4.56
C TRP A 23 13.87 -8.67 -3.36
N PHE A 24 12.88 -9.19 -2.63
CA PHE A 24 13.14 -9.99 -1.44
C PHE A 24 13.91 -11.28 -1.73
N SER A 25 13.75 -11.87 -2.93
CA SER A 25 14.51 -13.05 -3.34
C SER A 25 16.03 -12.80 -3.40
N LEU A 26 16.45 -11.54 -3.63
CA LEU A 26 17.86 -11.14 -3.57
C LEU A 26 18.45 -11.21 -2.16
N GLN A 27 17.66 -11.42 -1.11
CA GLN A 27 18.18 -11.66 0.24
C GLN A 27 18.95 -12.98 0.35
N ASN A 28 18.66 -13.94 -0.54
CA ASN A 28 19.42 -15.16 -0.61
C ASN A 28 20.87 -14.88 -1.07
N PRO A 29 21.91 -15.15 -0.25
CA PRO A 29 23.31 -14.91 -0.62
C PRO A 29 23.79 -15.64 -1.88
N GLU A 30 23.14 -16.76 -2.22
CA GLU A 30 23.45 -17.53 -3.44
C GLU A 30 22.82 -16.95 -4.71
N HIS A 31 21.92 -15.97 -4.57
CA HIS A 31 21.30 -15.33 -5.72
C HIS A 31 22.33 -14.48 -6.48
N LYS A 32 22.41 -14.66 -7.81
CA LYS A 32 23.42 -14.00 -8.67
C LYS A 32 23.44 -12.46 -8.53
N HIS A 33 22.31 -11.86 -8.17
CA HIS A 33 22.16 -10.41 -8.00
C HIS A 33 22.16 -9.96 -6.54
N HIS A 34 22.38 -10.86 -5.57
CA HIS A 34 22.42 -10.55 -4.13
C HIS A 34 23.28 -9.31 -3.81
N LYS A 35 24.45 -9.21 -4.46
CA LYS A 35 25.39 -8.10 -4.25
C LYS A 35 24.85 -6.70 -4.55
N TYR A 36 23.73 -6.60 -5.28
CA TYR A 36 23.11 -5.31 -5.62
C TYR A 36 22.01 -4.90 -4.65
N LEU A 37 21.47 -5.82 -3.84
CA LEU A 37 20.28 -5.59 -3.01
C LEU A 37 20.42 -4.38 -2.10
N GLU A 38 21.50 -4.35 -1.30
CA GLU A 38 21.72 -3.27 -0.33
C GLU A 38 21.84 -1.91 -1.05
N ASN A 39 22.59 -1.86 -2.13
CA ASN A 39 22.79 -0.64 -2.92
C ASN A 39 21.48 -0.14 -3.55
N ILE A 40 20.64 -1.04 -4.06
CA ILE A 40 19.35 -0.71 -4.65
C ILE A 40 18.40 -0.18 -3.57
N GLN A 41 18.31 -0.87 -2.45
CA GLN A 41 17.43 -0.46 -1.35
C GLN A 41 17.86 0.88 -0.76
N ASP A 42 19.15 1.06 -0.48
CA ASP A 42 19.68 2.31 0.04
C ASP A 42 19.45 3.47 -0.95
N PHE A 43 19.75 3.25 -2.22
CA PHE A 43 19.56 4.26 -3.27
C PHE A 43 18.11 4.71 -3.38
N LEU A 44 17.15 3.78 -3.46
CA LEU A 44 15.74 4.12 -3.69
C LEU A 44 15.02 4.59 -2.43
N PHE A 45 15.22 3.90 -1.30
CA PHE A 45 14.37 4.11 -0.12
C PHE A 45 15.00 5.03 0.93
N VAL A 46 16.33 5.24 0.89
CA VAL A 46 17.03 6.09 1.85
C VAL A 46 17.53 7.38 1.19
N GLN A 47 18.32 7.28 0.11
CA GLN A 47 19.01 8.43 -0.47
C GLN A 47 18.12 9.27 -1.39
N ASN A 48 17.12 8.67 -2.06
CA ASN A 48 16.33 9.32 -3.12
C ASN A 48 14.81 9.27 -2.85
N ARG A 49 14.40 9.65 -1.65
CA ARG A 49 12.98 9.73 -1.29
C ARG A 49 12.14 10.51 -2.33
N PRO A 50 12.59 11.65 -2.89
CA PRO A 50 11.85 12.33 -3.94
C PRO A 50 11.61 11.49 -5.20
N LEU A 51 12.59 10.67 -5.62
CA LEU A 51 12.42 9.75 -6.76
C LEU A 51 11.36 8.69 -6.47
N LEU A 52 11.39 8.13 -5.25
CA LEU A 52 10.40 7.16 -4.79
C LEU A 52 8.99 7.76 -4.79
N ASP A 53 8.85 8.97 -4.24
CA ASP A 53 7.57 9.68 -4.20
C ASP A 53 7.03 10.00 -5.61
N GLU A 54 7.92 10.35 -6.56
CA GLU A 54 7.55 10.58 -7.96
C GLU A 54 7.16 9.27 -8.67
N TRP A 55 7.79 8.13 -8.34
CA TRP A 55 7.37 6.82 -8.83
C TRP A 55 5.98 6.47 -8.32
N MET A 56 5.72 6.62 -7.03
CA MET A 56 4.38 6.41 -6.46
C MET A 56 3.32 7.38 -6.99
N ARG A 57 3.72 8.57 -7.49
CA ARG A 57 2.81 9.50 -8.20
C ARG A 57 2.72 9.23 -9.71
N GLY A 58 3.32 8.14 -10.20
CA GLY A 58 3.26 7.73 -11.60
C GLY A 58 3.97 8.65 -12.57
N LYS A 59 5.04 9.31 -12.14
CA LYS A 59 5.96 10.03 -13.03
C LYS A 59 6.92 9.08 -13.73
N TYR A 60 7.28 8.02 -13.05
CA TYR A 60 8.14 6.93 -13.55
C TYR A 60 7.36 5.62 -13.50
N THR A 61 7.63 4.73 -14.45
CA THR A 61 7.18 3.34 -14.42
C THR A 61 8.21 2.43 -13.74
N SER A 62 7.82 1.20 -13.45
CA SER A 62 8.77 0.20 -12.95
C SER A 62 9.93 -0.02 -13.91
N GLU A 63 9.69 0.03 -15.21
CA GLU A 63 10.72 -0.06 -16.24
C GLU A 63 11.69 1.13 -16.20
N ASP A 64 11.20 2.35 -16.03
CA ASP A 64 12.05 3.55 -15.93
C ASP A 64 13.00 3.45 -14.74
N ILE A 65 12.51 2.98 -13.60
CA ILE A 65 13.33 2.77 -12.41
C ILE A 65 14.38 1.68 -12.63
N HIS A 66 14.02 0.56 -13.29
CA HIS A 66 14.98 -0.51 -13.55
C HIS A 66 16.07 -0.09 -14.56
N ARG A 67 15.74 0.74 -15.56
CA ARG A 67 16.77 1.33 -16.45
C ARG A 67 17.73 2.24 -15.69
N LEU A 68 17.20 3.02 -14.75
CA LEU A 68 18.04 3.85 -13.87
C LEU A 68 18.96 3.00 -12.99
N LEU A 69 18.47 1.86 -12.48
CA LEU A 69 19.28 0.92 -11.69
C LEU A 69 20.35 0.24 -12.55
N GLU A 70 20.03 -0.13 -13.78
CA GLU A 70 21.00 -0.65 -14.78
C GLU A 70 22.11 0.36 -15.02
N GLU A 71 21.76 1.60 -15.35
CA GLU A 71 22.73 2.68 -15.59
C GLU A 71 23.63 2.94 -14.39
N LYS A 72 23.05 2.92 -13.19
CA LYS A 72 23.77 3.27 -11.98
C LYS A 72 24.65 2.15 -11.45
N PHE A 73 24.20 0.91 -11.51
CA PHE A 73 24.83 -0.23 -10.84
C PHE A 73 25.39 -1.27 -11.82
N GLY A 74 25.11 -1.14 -13.12
CA GLY A 74 25.56 -2.10 -14.13
C GLY A 74 24.91 -3.48 -13.99
N VAL A 75 23.72 -3.55 -13.41
CA VAL A 75 22.90 -4.77 -13.38
C VAL A 75 22.03 -4.82 -14.63
N GLU A 76 22.04 -5.94 -15.35
CA GLU A 76 21.24 -6.10 -16.56
C GLU A 76 19.74 -5.88 -16.29
N PHE A 77 19.12 -5.00 -17.09
CA PHE A 77 17.72 -4.61 -16.94
C PHE A 77 16.77 -5.81 -16.91
N ASP A 78 16.82 -6.66 -17.95
CA ASP A 78 15.88 -7.77 -18.09
C ASP A 78 15.97 -8.74 -16.91
N GLU A 79 17.19 -9.03 -16.45
CA GLU A 79 17.41 -9.94 -15.33
C GLU A 79 16.87 -9.39 -14.00
N LEU A 80 17.12 -8.11 -13.71
CA LEU A 80 16.65 -7.50 -12.46
C LEU A 80 15.14 -7.27 -12.50
N PHE A 81 14.61 -6.88 -13.66
CA PHE A 81 13.18 -6.65 -13.83
C PHE A 81 12.38 -7.95 -13.71
N ASP A 82 12.86 -9.06 -14.30
CA ASP A 82 12.24 -10.37 -14.16
C ASP A 82 12.16 -10.83 -12.69
N VAL A 83 13.23 -10.58 -11.92
CA VAL A 83 13.24 -10.86 -10.48
C VAL A 83 12.20 -9.99 -9.76
N PHE A 84 12.18 -8.70 -10.06
CA PHE A 84 11.23 -7.77 -9.45
C PHE A 84 9.76 -8.18 -9.70
N VAL A 85 9.43 -8.55 -10.95
CA VAL A 85 8.07 -9.00 -11.31
C VAL A 85 7.70 -10.26 -10.54
N LYS A 86 8.58 -11.28 -10.53
CA LYS A 86 8.34 -12.54 -9.79
C LYS A 86 8.17 -12.29 -8.29
N ASP A 87 8.98 -11.43 -7.71
CA ASP A 87 8.89 -11.09 -6.29
C ASP A 87 7.57 -10.34 -5.98
N CYS A 88 7.15 -9.43 -6.86
CA CYS A 88 5.84 -8.79 -6.74
C CYS A 88 4.67 -9.78 -6.80
N GLU A 89 4.74 -10.79 -7.68
CA GLU A 89 3.71 -11.83 -7.79
C GLU A 89 3.66 -12.77 -6.56
N GLN A 90 4.78 -12.90 -5.84
CA GLN A 90 4.95 -13.81 -4.69
C GLN A 90 4.95 -13.09 -3.34
N ILE A 91 4.49 -11.84 -3.29
CA ILE A 91 4.45 -11.06 -2.05
C ILE A 91 3.57 -11.77 -1.01
N GLU A 92 4.06 -11.87 0.22
CA GLU A 92 3.32 -12.51 1.31
C GLU A 92 2.27 -11.56 1.89
N LEU A 93 1.04 -12.05 2.08
CA LEU A 93 -0.08 -11.31 2.67
C LEU A 93 -0.45 -11.90 4.03
N SER A 94 -0.80 -11.04 4.99
CA SER A 94 -1.39 -11.48 6.25
C SER A 94 -2.79 -12.06 6.04
N GLN A 95 -2.90 -13.37 6.05
CA GLN A 95 -4.19 -14.06 5.94
C GLN A 95 -5.09 -13.75 7.13
N ASN A 96 -4.52 -13.60 8.34
CA ASN A 96 -5.29 -13.28 9.54
C ASN A 96 -6.01 -11.94 9.41
N ILE A 97 -5.33 -10.91 8.88
CA ILE A 97 -5.95 -9.60 8.65
C ILE A 97 -7.01 -9.70 7.56
N LEU A 98 -6.74 -10.39 6.46
CA LEU A 98 -7.71 -10.56 5.36
C LEU A 98 -8.96 -11.28 5.83
N ASP A 99 -8.84 -12.37 6.58
CA ASP A 99 -9.96 -13.10 7.15
C ASP A 99 -10.76 -12.19 8.09
N LYS A 100 -10.07 -11.41 8.92
CA LYS A 100 -10.72 -10.49 9.85
C LYS A 100 -11.50 -9.40 9.14
N LEU A 101 -10.94 -8.82 8.07
CA LEU A 101 -11.63 -7.82 7.24
C LEU A 101 -12.93 -8.37 6.64
N GLN A 102 -12.96 -9.65 6.25
CA GLN A 102 -14.16 -10.28 5.70
C GLN A 102 -15.27 -10.50 6.74
N THR A 103 -14.94 -10.53 8.03
CA THR A 103 -15.93 -10.66 9.13
C THR A 103 -16.51 -9.34 9.61
N LEU A 104 -16.06 -8.20 9.08
CA LEU A 104 -16.58 -6.90 9.48
C LEU A 104 -18.04 -6.74 9.05
N PRO A 105 -18.86 -6.03 9.88
CA PRO A 105 -20.24 -5.73 9.54
C PRO A 105 -20.38 -4.99 8.21
N ASP A 106 -21.46 -5.25 7.46
CA ASP A 106 -21.76 -4.65 6.15
C ASP A 106 -21.86 -3.12 6.15
N GLU A 107 -21.97 -2.51 7.33
CA GLU A 107 -21.93 -1.04 7.45
C GLU A 107 -20.54 -0.45 7.15
N TYR A 108 -19.47 -1.27 7.15
CA TYR A 108 -18.12 -0.83 6.84
C TYR A 108 -17.76 -1.12 5.38
N LEU A 109 -17.63 -0.06 4.57
CA LEU A 109 -17.01 -0.16 3.26
C LEU A 109 -15.49 -0.24 3.44
N ARG A 110 -14.91 -1.38 3.12
CA ARG A 110 -13.46 -1.61 3.17
C ARG A 110 -12.83 -1.04 1.90
N ILE A 111 -12.08 0.02 2.03
CA ILE A 111 -11.43 0.70 0.90
C ILE A 111 -9.92 0.68 1.12
N MET A 112 -9.19 0.03 0.22
CA MET A 112 -7.74 0.14 0.23
C MET A 112 -7.31 1.46 -0.36
N VAL A 113 -6.39 2.16 0.33
CA VAL A 113 -5.73 3.38 -0.16
C VAL A 113 -4.25 3.22 0.09
N THR A 114 -3.46 3.04 -0.96
CA THR A 114 -2.03 2.75 -0.85
C THR A 114 -1.17 3.73 -1.64
N ASP A 115 -0.11 4.23 -1.00
CA ASP A 115 0.96 4.93 -1.68
C ASP A 115 1.89 3.88 -2.28
N ASN A 116 1.68 3.55 -3.56
CA ASN A 116 2.39 2.46 -4.22
C ASN A 116 2.66 2.78 -5.70
N MET A 117 3.53 1.97 -6.29
CA MET A 117 3.96 2.08 -7.68
C MET A 117 2.98 1.35 -8.62
N ASP A 118 3.23 1.46 -9.93
CA ASP A 118 2.51 0.72 -10.98
C ASP A 118 2.57 -0.81 -10.80
N SER A 119 3.65 -1.29 -10.17
CA SER A 119 3.85 -2.72 -9.89
C SER A 119 2.73 -3.33 -9.02
N PHE A 120 2.09 -2.53 -8.16
CA PHE A 120 0.97 -3.00 -7.35
C PHE A 120 -0.19 -3.49 -8.24
N ASP A 121 -0.65 -2.68 -9.18
CA ASP A 121 -1.78 -3.02 -10.04
C ASP A 121 -1.39 -3.99 -11.16
N ARG A 122 -0.13 -3.94 -11.61
CA ARG A 122 0.34 -4.74 -12.74
C ARG A 122 0.72 -6.16 -12.35
N PHE A 123 1.30 -6.36 -11.16
CA PHE A 123 1.90 -7.63 -10.76
C PHE A 123 1.32 -8.15 -9.44
N ILE A 124 1.23 -7.31 -8.38
CA ILE A 124 0.78 -7.75 -7.06
C ILE A 124 -0.71 -8.09 -7.06
N LEU A 125 -1.55 -7.17 -7.48
CA LEU A 125 -3.01 -7.32 -7.43
C LEU A 125 -3.54 -8.47 -8.31
N PRO A 126 -3.07 -8.68 -9.55
CA PRO A 126 -3.50 -9.81 -10.38
C PRO A 126 -3.12 -11.18 -9.83
N ALA A 127 -1.93 -11.28 -9.20
CA ALA A 127 -1.46 -12.51 -8.58
C ALA A 127 -2.20 -12.83 -7.26
N ASN A 128 -2.71 -11.80 -6.58
CA ASN A 128 -3.33 -11.91 -5.25
C ASN A 128 -4.84 -11.59 -5.29
N LYS A 129 -5.63 -12.41 -5.96
CA LYS A 129 -7.09 -12.19 -6.16
C LYS A 129 -7.88 -12.02 -4.86
N ILE A 130 -7.38 -12.53 -3.74
CA ILE A 130 -7.99 -12.34 -2.42
C ILE A 130 -8.12 -10.84 -2.05
N LEU A 131 -7.21 -9.99 -2.50
CA LEU A 131 -7.30 -8.55 -2.27
C LEU A 131 -8.56 -7.97 -2.94
N GLN A 132 -8.85 -8.38 -4.17
CA GLN A 132 -10.03 -7.89 -4.90
C GLN A 132 -11.35 -8.30 -4.22
N SER A 133 -11.40 -9.47 -3.59
CA SER A 133 -12.59 -9.94 -2.87
C SER A 133 -12.71 -9.39 -1.45
N SER A 134 -11.61 -8.93 -0.84
CA SER A 134 -11.59 -8.41 0.52
C SER A 134 -11.98 -6.93 0.60
N PHE A 135 -11.88 -6.18 -0.49
CA PHE A 135 -12.13 -4.75 -0.54
C PHE A 135 -13.24 -4.38 -1.51
N HIS A 136 -14.05 -3.37 -1.15
CA HIS A 136 -15.08 -2.77 -2.00
C HIS A 136 -14.48 -1.78 -3.02
N GLY A 137 -13.27 -1.31 -2.77
CA GLY A 137 -12.51 -0.46 -3.66
C GLY A 137 -11.02 -0.51 -3.32
N ILE A 138 -10.19 -0.44 -4.35
CA ILE A 138 -8.73 -0.40 -4.23
C ILE A 138 -8.25 0.83 -4.99
N ASN A 139 -7.48 1.68 -4.31
CA ASN A 139 -7.01 2.94 -4.84
C ASN A 139 -5.49 3.03 -4.65
N ASN A 140 -4.77 3.18 -5.77
CA ASN A 140 -3.32 3.33 -5.80
C ASN A 140 -2.93 4.76 -6.19
N SER A 141 -1.98 5.35 -5.46
CA SER A 141 -1.43 6.69 -5.68
C SER A 141 -0.88 6.87 -7.11
N PHE A 142 -0.31 5.84 -7.70
CA PHE A 142 0.26 5.86 -9.05
C PHE A 142 -0.73 6.41 -10.09
N TYR A 143 -1.98 5.96 -10.06
CA TYR A 143 -2.99 6.36 -11.05
C TYR A 143 -3.67 7.69 -10.75
N VAL A 144 -3.84 8.00 -9.46
CA VAL A 144 -4.46 9.27 -9.05
C VAL A 144 -3.46 10.43 -8.99
N LYS A 145 -2.15 10.14 -9.14
CA LYS A 145 -1.06 11.12 -9.12
C LYS A 145 -0.95 11.91 -7.81
N LYS A 146 -1.39 11.32 -6.70
CA LYS A 146 -1.41 11.92 -5.37
C LYS A 146 -0.98 10.88 -4.33
N LEU A 147 -0.17 11.28 -3.35
CA LEU A 147 0.05 10.52 -2.13
C LEU A 147 -1.03 10.85 -1.09
N LYS A 148 -1.21 9.97 -0.10
CA LYS A 148 -2.16 10.15 1.01
C LYS A 148 -1.96 11.45 1.78
N SER A 149 -0.71 11.92 1.91
CA SER A 149 -0.37 13.17 2.60
C SER A 149 -0.41 14.42 1.72
N ASP A 150 -0.51 14.27 0.39
CA ASP A 150 -0.53 15.41 -0.52
C ASP A 150 -1.76 16.30 -0.28
N LYS A 151 -1.56 17.63 -0.42
CA LYS A 151 -2.64 18.62 -0.26
C LYS A 151 -3.48 18.42 1.00
N ASN A 152 -2.81 18.12 2.11
CA ASN A 152 -3.44 17.87 3.40
C ASN A 152 -4.46 16.73 3.40
N GLY A 153 -4.23 15.68 2.63
CA GLY A 153 -5.10 14.49 2.61
C GLY A 153 -6.31 14.60 1.68
N GLU A 154 -6.30 15.52 0.70
CA GLU A 154 -7.41 15.72 -0.25
C GLU A 154 -7.92 14.39 -0.84
N TRP A 155 -7.04 13.42 -1.07
CA TRP A 155 -7.41 12.14 -1.65
C TRP A 155 -8.40 11.33 -0.78
N PHE A 156 -8.27 11.37 0.54
CA PHE A 156 -9.26 10.74 1.43
C PHE A 156 -10.63 11.39 1.30
N LEU A 157 -10.67 12.73 1.17
CA LEU A 157 -11.92 13.47 0.95
C LEU A 157 -12.55 13.11 -0.39
N ASP A 158 -11.74 13.01 -1.46
CA ASP A 158 -12.24 12.63 -2.79
C ASP A 158 -12.92 11.25 -2.75
N ILE A 159 -12.31 10.29 -2.02
CA ILE A 159 -12.89 8.95 -1.87
C ILE A 159 -14.15 8.98 -0.99
N ALA A 160 -14.12 9.65 0.16
CA ALA A 160 -15.27 9.75 1.05
C ALA A 160 -16.48 10.38 0.33
N ASN A 161 -16.25 11.47 -0.41
CA ASN A 161 -17.27 12.12 -1.23
C ASN A 161 -17.84 11.23 -2.34
N LYS A 162 -17.02 10.38 -2.96
CA LYS A 162 -17.48 9.40 -3.97
C LYS A 162 -18.54 8.45 -3.43
N TYR A 163 -18.46 8.12 -2.14
CA TYR A 163 -19.41 7.23 -1.45
C TYR A 163 -20.49 7.97 -0.67
N ASP A 164 -20.52 9.31 -0.74
CA ASP A 164 -21.45 10.19 0.02
C ASP A 164 -21.35 9.94 1.54
N ILE A 165 -20.12 9.75 2.05
CA ILE A 165 -19.83 9.48 3.45
C ILE A 165 -18.97 10.63 4.00
N ARG A 166 -19.33 11.14 5.18
CA ARG A 166 -18.56 12.20 5.83
C ARG A 166 -17.24 11.64 6.36
N ILE A 167 -16.20 12.46 6.33
CA ILE A 167 -14.87 12.03 6.78
C ILE A 167 -14.83 11.66 8.27
N GLU A 168 -15.71 12.26 9.09
CA GLU A 168 -15.85 11.92 10.51
C GLU A 168 -16.41 10.51 10.76
N ASP A 169 -17.07 9.94 9.74
CA ASP A 169 -17.59 8.57 9.73
C ASP A 169 -16.59 7.59 9.08
N CYS A 170 -15.37 8.08 8.78
CA CYS A 170 -14.29 7.28 8.20
C CYS A 170 -13.21 6.96 9.23
N ILE A 171 -12.57 5.80 9.04
CA ILE A 171 -11.50 5.31 9.90
C ILE A 171 -10.34 4.87 9.00
N LEU A 172 -9.11 5.15 9.42
CA LEU A 172 -7.88 4.75 8.72
C LEU A 172 -7.07 3.77 9.58
N ILE A 173 -6.58 2.70 8.97
CA ILE A 173 -5.53 1.83 9.51
C ILE A 173 -4.31 1.96 8.59
N ASP A 174 -3.21 2.48 9.12
CA ASP A 174 -2.00 2.83 8.36
C ASP A 174 -0.78 2.75 9.30
N ASP A 175 0.38 2.34 8.79
CA ASP A 175 1.62 2.28 9.57
C ASP A 175 2.34 3.65 9.62
N SER A 176 2.04 4.54 8.68
CA SER A 176 2.61 5.88 8.62
C SER A 176 1.90 6.85 9.57
N LEU A 177 2.61 7.28 10.62
CA LEU A 177 2.08 8.30 11.53
C LEU A 177 1.72 9.61 10.80
N GLN A 178 2.49 9.98 9.77
CA GLN A 178 2.21 11.16 8.95
C GLN A 178 0.86 11.07 8.24
N ASN A 179 0.54 9.92 7.66
CA ASN A 179 -0.75 9.68 7.02
C ASN A 179 -1.89 9.74 8.04
N CYS A 180 -1.69 9.09 9.19
CA CYS A 180 -2.64 9.08 10.30
C CYS A 180 -2.95 10.49 10.81
N GLU A 181 -1.93 11.30 11.08
CA GLU A 181 -2.10 12.69 11.53
C GLU A 181 -2.76 13.57 10.46
N THR A 182 -2.41 13.35 9.19
CA THR A 182 -3.05 14.05 8.07
C THR A 182 -4.54 13.72 8.02
N PHE A 183 -4.90 12.44 8.14
CA PHE A 183 -6.28 11.98 8.16
C PHE A 183 -7.07 12.53 9.37
N GLN A 184 -6.44 12.58 10.55
CA GLN A 184 -7.05 13.15 11.76
C GLN A 184 -7.37 14.65 11.59
N LYS A 185 -6.49 15.41 10.95
CA LYS A 185 -6.73 16.85 10.69
C LYS A 185 -7.94 17.10 9.80
N LEU A 186 -8.37 16.13 9.01
CA LEU A 186 -9.59 16.17 8.22
C LEU A 186 -10.85 15.88 9.05
N GLY A 187 -10.70 15.34 10.27
CA GLY A 187 -11.79 14.94 11.16
C GLY A 187 -12.00 13.43 11.25
N GLY A 188 -11.26 12.62 10.50
CA GLY A 188 -11.32 11.16 10.54
C GLY A 188 -10.67 10.57 11.79
N LYS A 189 -10.96 9.30 12.05
CA LYS A 189 -10.34 8.52 13.12
C LYS A 189 -9.26 7.61 12.54
N TYR A 190 -8.20 7.32 13.30
CA TYR A 190 -7.16 6.42 12.81
C TYR A 190 -6.66 5.45 13.88
N TYR A 191 -6.04 4.39 13.40
CA TYR A 191 -5.20 3.46 14.14
C TYR A 191 -3.84 3.41 13.45
N ASN A 192 -2.80 3.95 14.10
CA ASN A 192 -1.42 3.78 13.65
C ASN A 192 -0.94 2.41 14.11
N SER A 193 -0.79 1.49 13.19
CA SER A 193 -0.51 0.08 13.46
C SER A 193 0.84 -0.30 12.90
N GLN A 194 1.73 -0.82 13.75
CA GLN A 194 3.11 -1.19 13.38
C GLN A 194 3.29 -2.71 13.26
N THR A 195 2.36 -3.47 13.80
CA THR A 195 2.39 -4.93 13.84
C THR A 195 1.05 -5.53 13.42
N GLU A 196 1.05 -6.80 13.03
CA GLU A 196 -0.18 -7.54 12.74
C GLU A 196 -1.15 -7.52 13.93
N ASP A 197 -0.64 -7.66 15.16
CA ASP A 197 -1.45 -7.64 16.37
C ASP A 197 -2.12 -6.28 16.59
N ASP A 198 -1.45 -5.16 16.26
CA ASP A 198 -2.06 -3.83 16.33
C ASP A 198 -3.24 -3.72 15.36
N VAL A 199 -3.06 -4.21 14.12
CA VAL A 199 -4.11 -4.20 13.09
C VAL A 199 -5.31 -5.05 13.54
N LEU A 200 -5.07 -6.27 14.02
CA LEU A 200 -6.12 -7.16 14.51
C LEU A 200 -6.85 -6.58 15.72
N SER A 201 -6.12 -5.92 16.62
CA SER A 201 -6.70 -5.21 17.77
C SER A 201 -7.60 -4.04 17.33
N ALA A 202 -7.14 -3.25 16.35
CA ALA A 202 -7.93 -2.19 15.75
C ALA A 202 -9.23 -2.74 15.12
N LEU A 203 -9.13 -3.79 14.30
CA LEU A 203 -10.27 -4.41 13.64
C LEU A 203 -11.28 -5.01 14.64
N ASN A 204 -10.83 -5.52 15.79
CA ASN A 204 -11.71 -6.04 16.85
C ASN A 204 -12.63 -4.96 17.46
N ASN A 205 -12.26 -3.69 17.38
CA ASN A 205 -13.09 -2.59 17.87
C ASN A 205 -14.34 -2.33 17.01
N PHE A 206 -14.40 -2.85 15.78
CA PHE A 206 -15.53 -2.66 14.85
C PHE A 206 -16.58 -3.77 14.93
N ILE A 207 -16.31 -4.87 15.63
CA ILE A 207 -17.18 -6.05 15.71
C ILE A 207 -18.09 -6.03 16.96
N LYS A 208 -17.93 -5.02 17.79
CA LYS A 208 -18.70 -4.87 19.05
C LYS A 208 -20.08 -4.21 18.82
#